data_3c68f74efacdad661172f0079cda53c4
#
_entry.id   3c68f74efacdad661172f0079cda53c4
#
_cell.length_a   1.000
_cell.length_b   1.000
_cell.length_c   1.000
_cell.angle_alpha   90.00
_cell.angle_beta   90.00
_cell.angle_gamma   90.00
#
_symmetry.space_group_name_H-M   'P 1'
#
loop_
_entity.id
_entity.type
_entity.pdbx_description
1 polymer ?
#
loop_
_entity_poly.entity_id
_entity_poly.type
_entity_poly.pdbx_seq_one_letter_code
_entity_poly.pdbx_strand_id
1 'polypeptide(L)'
;MKNVKPSPIIVLFSLWLFLSFNTANAQKYHISVKDSLDGAFDLSDYIIYAHGFIVIPTIITEPALGGFGGAIVPVFLKKHPPVIDENGKKRFINPDITGAMGMYTENKSWMAGAFRSGTLIKSKILYRVMAGYGDMNLSFYANNRPNLPDQEFKLNFKSTIFYTQWLKQFNNPKWSAGPQYLFLNSKINLPDFNLPPPFVDPKDIKSTISQLGAAIQFDGRDNIFTPDKGIRLQSDFFWSDNILGSDYDAWRVNLSAIGFYPLSKKLIGGLRIEGEQASGNPPFYLLPGINLRGIPAARYQGKTSIVTEAELRWDVYRRWSLMGYGGLASAFNDWDQAFAKPVVYSYGTGFRYLLARKFKLRMGVDVAKGPEDWAYYIVFGSNWLR
;
A
#
# COMPACT_ATOMS: atom_id res chain seq x y z
N MET A 1 -36.88 17.74 -4.64
CA MET A 1 -36.42 16.33 -4.69
C MET A 1 -36.93 15.63 -3.46
N LYS A 2 -37.79 14.61 -3.60
CA LYS A 2 -38.44 13.93 -2.48
C LYS A 2 -37.40 13.01 -1.79
N ASN A 3 -37.19 13.20 -0.48
CA ASN A 3 -36.40 12.30 0.37
C ASN A 3 -37.10 10.94 0.44
N VAL A 4 -36.62 9.96 -0.30
CA VAL A 4 -37.08 8.58 -0.16
C VAL A 4 -36.38 7.99 1.08
N LYS A 5 -37.11 7.92 2.19
CA LYS A 5 -36.67 7.16 3.37
C LYS A 5 -36.67 5.67 3.01
N PRO A 6 -35.58 4.91 3.26
CA PRO A 6 -35.61 3.46 3.02
C PRO A 6 -36.73 2.81 3.84
N SER A 7 -37.48 1.96 3.20
CA SER A 7 -38.56 1.21 3.86
C SER A 7 -38.00 0.34 4.99
N PRO A 8 -38.63 0.31 6.17
CA PRO A 8 -38.19 -0.52 7.30
C PRO A 8 -38.09 -2.02 6.95
N ILE A 9 -38.75 -2.46 5.91
CA ILE A 9 -38.69 -3.83 5.40
C ILE A 9 -37.33 -4.13 4.76
N ILE A 10 -36.70 -3.16 4.09
CA ILE A 10 -35.36 -3.33 3.48
C ILE A 10 -34.29 -3.41 4.58
N VAL A 11 -34.45 -2.62 5.65
CA VAL A 11 -33.52 -2.67 6.81
C VAL A 11 -33.67 -3.99 7.57
N LEU A 12 -34.90 -4.50 7.76
CA LEU A 12 -35.14 -5.78 8.39
C LEU A 12 -34.68 -6.97 7.54
N PHE A 13 -34.78 -6.89 6.21
CA PHE A 13 -34.32 -7.94 5.31
C PHE A 13 -32.79 -8.01 5.26
N SER A 14 -32.11 -6.86 5.30
CA SER A 14 -30.64 -6.83 5.39
C SER A 14 -30.15 -7.33 6.77
N LEU A 15 -30.85 -7.04 7.85
CA LEU A 15 -30.54 -7.57 9.18
C LEU A 15 -30.77 -9.09 9.26
N TRP A 16 -31.82 -9.60 8.60
CA TRP A 16 -32.13 -11.04 8.56
C TRP A 16 -31.12 -11.83 7.73
N LEU A 17 -30.59 -11.25 6.65
CA LEU A 17 -29.49 -11.86 5.88
C LEU A 17 -28.18 -11.96 6.68
N PHE A 18 -27.96 -11.06 7.64
CA PHE A 18 -26.79 -11.11 8.54
C PHE A 18 -26.96 -12.14 9.66
N LEU A 19 -28.18 -12.50 10.03
CA LEU A 19 -28.47 -13.44 11.13
C LEU A 19 -28.60 -14.90 10.69
N SER A 20 -28.65 -15.20 9.39
CA SER A 20 -28.71 -16.56 8.86
C SER A 20 -27.34 -17.22 8.66
N PHE A 21 -26.33 -16.85 9.46
CA PHE A 21 -25.10 -17.63 9.53
C PHE A 21 -25.40 -18.95 10.27
N ASN A 22 -25.53 -20.03 9.50
CA ASN A 22 -25.54 -21.37 9.99
C ASN A 22 -24.42 -21.56 11.01
N THR A 23 -24.74 -22.07 12.19
CA THR A 23 -23.80 -22.55 13.18
C THR A 23 -23.01 -23.71 12.57
N ALA A 24 -21.93 -23.40 11.85
CA ALA A 24 -20.97 -24.40 11.49
C ALA A 24 -20.42 -24.98 12.79
N ASN A 25 -20.51 -26.29 12.97
CA ASN A 25 -19.88 -27.01 14.07
C ASN A 25 -18.37 -26.71 14.03
N ALA A 26 -17.94 -25.68 14.75
CA ALA A 26 -16.55 -25.35 14.92
C ALA A 26 -15.96 -26.46 15.81
N GLN A 27 -15.14 -27.31 15.20
CA GLN A 27 -14.20 -28.12 15.97
C GLN A 27 -13.49 -27.19 16.94
N LYS A 28 -13.61 -27.44 18.28
CA LYS A 28 -12.94 -26.63 19.29
C LYS A 28 -11.42 -26.80 19.16
N TYR A 29 -10.79 -26.02 18.28
CA TYR A 29 -9.34 -25.91 18.28
C TYR A 29 -8.93 -25.11 19.52
N HIS A 30 -7.97 -25.61 20.26
CA HIS A 30 -7.38 -24.88 21.37
C HIS A 30 -6.45 -23.81 20.77
N ILE A 31 -6.98 -22.61 20.55
CA ILE A 31 -6.21 -21.47 20.05
C ILE A 31 -5.35 -20.95 21.19
N SER A 32 -4.05 -21.20 21.13
CA SER A 32 -3.09 -20.65 22.08
C SER A 32 -2.55 -19.30 21.55
N VAL A 33 -2.50 -18.31 22.42
CA VAL A 33 -1.78 -17.05 22.16
C VAL A 33 -0.37 -17.06 22.76
N LYS A 34 0.10 -18.24 23.17
CA LYS A 34 1.45 -18.49 23.65
C LYS A 34 2.14 -19.50 22.74
N ASP A 35 3.34 -19.19 22.30
CA ASP A 35 4.15 -20.14 21.53
C ASP A 35 4.64 -21.30 22.39
N SER A 36 4.53 -22.51 21.87
CA SER A 36 4.98 -23.74 22.54
C SER A 36 6.49 -23.83 22.73
N LEU A 37 7.30 -23.06 21.98
CA LEU A 37 8.76 -23.11 22.05
C LEU A 37 9.37 -22.18 23.09
N ASP A 38 8.83 -20.95 23.22
CA ASP A 38 9.42 -19.94 24.11
C ASP A 38 8.46 -19.35 25.13
N GLY A 39 7.17 -19.80 25.09
CA GLY A 39 6.10 -19.34 25.99
C GLY A 39 5.69 -17.88 25.81
N ALA A 40 6.25 -17.18 24.81
CA ALA A 40 5.96 -15.78 24.54
C ALA A 40 4.62 -15.60 23.80
N PHE A 41 4.10 -14.37 23.82
CA PHE A 41 2.90 -14.01 23.10
C PHE A 41 3.10 -14.24 21.58
N ASP A 42 2.19 -14.99 20.95
CA ASP A 42 2.27 -15.39 19.55
C ASP A 42 0.87 -15.59 18.96
N LEU A 43 0.61 -14.93 17.84
CA LEU A 43 -0.64 -15.03 17.10
C LEU A 43 -0.63 -16.08 15.98
N SER A 44 0.40 -16.93 15.88
CA SER A 44 0.49 -17.93 14.80
C SER A 44 -0.71 -18.88 14.81
N ASP A 45 -1.09 -19.40 15.96
CA ASP A 45 -2.22 -20.31 16.07
C ASP A 45 -3.54 -19.60 15.77
N TYR A 46 -3.70 -18.36 16.24
CA TYR A 46 -4.86 -17.56 15.89
C TYR A 46 -4.97 -17.38 14.35
N ILE A 47 -3.90 -17.00 13.68
CA ILE A 47 -3.87 -16.83 12.21
C ILE A 47 -4.15 -18.18 11.50
N ILE A 48 -3.64 -19.29 12.02
CA ILE A 48 -3.83 -20.63 11.45
C ILE A 48 -5.28 -21.10 11.59
N TYR A 49 -5.87 -20.89 12.76
CA TYR A 49 -7.17 -21.45 13.12
C TYR A 49 -8.33 -20.46 13.03
N ALA A 50 -8.08 -19.17 12.88
CA ALA A 50 -9.11 -18.18 12.57
C ALA A 50 -9.66 -18.44 11.16
N HIS A 51 -10.58 -19.41 11.07
CA HIS A 51 -11.18 -19.94 9.83
C HIS A 51 -11.66 -18.83 8.87
N GLY A 52 -10.73 -18.00 8.47
CA GLY A 52 -10.85 -17.01 7.45
C GLY A 52 -11.15 -15.60 7.93
N PHE A 53 -11.76 -15.33 9.06
CA PHE A 53 -12.10 -13.95 9.43
C PHE A 53 -11.13 -13.34 10.44
N ILE A 54 -10.48 -12.23 10.06
CA ILE A 54 -9.58 -11.47 10.94
C ILE A 54 -9.91 -9.99 10.77
N VAL A 55 -10.04 -9.26 11.86
CA VAL A 55 -10.14 -7.79 11.83
C VAL A 55 -8.78 -7.19 12.17
N ILE A 56 -8.24 -6.39 11.26
CA ILE A 56 -6.96 -5.72 11.42
C ILE A 56 -7.23 -4.23 11.70
N PRO A 57 -7.13 -3.78 12.97
CA PRO A 57 -7.13 -2.36 13.26
C PRO A 57 -5.80 -1.76 12.81
N THR A 58 -5.87 -0.60 12.17
CA THR A 58 -4.69 0.14 11.69
C THR A 58 -4.78 1.57 12.18
N ILE A 59 -3.68 2.11 12.68
CA ILE A 59 -3.56 3.52 13.02
C ILE A 59 -2.90 4.23 11.83
N ILE A 60 -3.50 5.33 11.41
CA ILE A 60 -3.00 6.19 10.34
C ILE A 60 -2.28 7.36 11.01
N THR A 61 -1.05 7.62 10.60
CA THR A 61 -0.22 8.70 11.11
C THR A 61 0.40 9.52 9.97
N GLU A 62 -0.21 9.43 8.78
CA GLU A 62 0.27 10.12 7.58
C GLU A 62 -0.08 11.62 7.63
N PRO A 63 0.91 12.52 7.66
CA PRO A 63 0.66 13.96 7.75
C PRO A 63 -0.20 14.51 6.61
N ALA A 64 -0.03 14.01 5.38
CA ALA A 64 -0.83 14.42 4.22
C ALA A 64 -2.32 14.08 4.35
N LEU A 65 -2.67 13.12 5.23
CA LEU A 65 -4.03 12.73 5.57
C LEU A 65 -4.52 13.34 6.89
N GLY A 66 -3.87 14.40 7.38
CA GLY A 66 -4.23 15.09 8.62
C GLY A 66 -3.55 14.55 9.88
N GLY A 67 -2.52 13.71 9.73
CA GLY A 67 -1.62 13.30 10.80
C GLY A 67 -2.11 12.13 11.65
N PHE A 68 -3.37 12.08 12.08
CA PHE A 68 -3.88 11.02 12.93
C PHE A 68 -5.23 10.48 12.46
N GLY A 69 -5.38 9.16 12.55
CA GLY A 69 -6.62 8.50 12.18
C GLY A 69 -6.60 7.01 12.46
N GLY A 70 -7.67 6.34 12.08
CA GLY A 70 -7.80 4.91 12.21
C GLY A 70 -8.43 4.25 10.99
N ALA A 71 -8.10 3.00 10.78
CA ALA A 71 -8.77 2.15 9.81
C ALA A 71 -9.11 0.80 10.43
N ILE A 72 -10.17 0.19 9.92
CA ILE A 72 -10.56 -1.18 10.24
C ILE A 72 -10.59 -1.95 8.93
N VAL A 73 -9.85 -3.06 8.90
CA VAL A 73 -9.71 -3.91 7.72
C VAL A 73 -10.14 -5.34 8.09
N PRO A 74 -11.44 -5.68 8.00
CA PRO A 74 -11.88 -7.05 8.07
C PRO A 74 -11.43 -7.84 6.83
N VAL A 75 -10.78 -8.98 7.04
CA VAL A 75 -10.30 -9.86 5.97
C VAL A 75 -10.78 -11.29 6.14
N PHE A 76 -11.06 -11.95 5.03
CA PHE A 76 -11.29 -13.40 4.94
C PHE A 76 -10.13 -14.06 4.22
N LEU A 77 -9.51 -15.05 4.87
CA LEU A 77 -8.41 -15.82 4.35
C LEU A 77 -8.91 -17.20 3.91
N LYS A 78 -8.85 -17.49 2.61
CA LYS A 78 -9.13 -18.83 2.09
C LYS A 78 -7.82 -19.54 1.78
N LYS A 79 -7.47 -20.54 2.58
CA LYS A 79 -6.26 -21.35 2.37
C LYS A 79 -6.41 -22.27 1.16
N HIS A 80 -5.30 -22.49 0.46
CA HIS A 80 -5.20 -23.52 -0.56
C HIS A 80 -4.46 -24.74 -0.04
N PRO A 81 -4.82 -25.96 -0.46
CA PRO A 81 -4.00 -27.14 -0.21
C PRO A 81 -2.62 -26.94 -0.88
N PRO A 82 -1.54 -27.49 -0.28
CA PRO A 82 -0.23 -27.42 -0.90
C PRO A 82 -0.24 -28.16 -2.24
N VAL A 83 0.40 -27.58 -3.24
CA VAL A 83 0.59 -28.20 -4.56
C VAL A 83 1.93 -28.92 -4.57
N ILE A 84 1.96 -30.12 -5.12
CA ILE A 84 3.21 -30.87 -5.35
C ILE A 84 3.78 -30.36 -6.67
N ASP A 85 5.03 -29.89 -6.68
CA ASP A 85 5.71 -29.47 -7.89
C ASP A 85 6.22 -30.69 -8.70
N GLU A 86 6.74 -30.45 -9.90
CA GLU A 86 7.26 -31.46 -10.81
C GLU A 86 8.42 -32.29 -10.21
N ASN A 87 9.05 -31.78 -9.14
CA ASN A 87 10.12 -32.44 -8.40
C ASN A 87 9.63 -33.16 -7.13
N GLY A 88 8.31 -33.31 -6.95
CA GLY A 88 7.71 -33.95 -5.78
C GLY A 88 7.73 -33.10 -4.49
N LYS A 89 8.15 -31.84 -4.57
CA LYS A 89 8.27 -30.94 -3.42
C LYS A 89 6.97 -30.22 -3.13
N LYS A 90 6.51 -30.26 -1.89
CA LYS A 90 5.33 -29.50 -1.44
C LYS A 90 5.59 -28.00 -1.53
N ARG A 91 4.79 -27.30 -2.33
CA ARG A 91 4.78 -25.86 -2.45
C ARG A 91 3.51 -25.31 -1.81
N PHE A 92 3.68 -24.39 -0.86
CA PHE A 92 2.55 -23.66 -0.28
C PHE A 92 2.16 -22.51 -1.23
N ILE A 93 0.86 -22.36 -1.43
CA ILE A 93 0.28 -21.26 -2.20
C ILE A 93 -0.24 -20.24 -1.18
N ASN A 94 -0.02 -18.96 -1.47
CA ASN A 94 -0.58 -17.89 -0.66
C ASN A 94 -2.10 -18.01 -0.60
N PRO A 95 -2.72 -17.77 0.55
CA PRO A 95 -4.18 -17.80 0.66
C PRO A 95 -4.82 -16.72 -0.21
N ASP A 96 -6.02 -16.97 -0.70
CA ASP A 96 -6.85 -15.89 -1.23
C ASP A 96 -7.29 -15.00 -0.06
N ILE A 97 -7.22 -13.69 -0.28
CA ILE A 97 -7.59 -12.68 0.71
C ILE A 97 -8.75 -11.88 0.12
N THR A 98 -9.88 -11.88 0.80
CA THR A 98 -11.01 -11.00 0.49
C THR A 98 -11.24 -10.11 1.69
N GLY A 99 -11.33 -8.80 1.48
CA GLY A 99 -11.50 -7.87 2.59
C GLY A 99 -12.24 -6.61 2.19
N ALA A 100 -12.61 -5.87 3.22
CA ALA A 100 -13.09 -4.51 3.12
C ALA A 100 -12.19 -3.60 3.96
N MET A 101 -12.26 -2.30 3.73
CA MET A 101 -11.54 -1.31 4.49
C MET A 101 -12.46 -0.11 4.74
N GLY A 102 -12.45 0.39 5.96
CA GLY A 102 -12.98 1.70 6.29
C GLY A 102 -11.96 2.49 7.08
N MET A 103 -11.73 3.74 6.72
CA MET A 103 -10.82 4.63 7.43
C MET A 103 -11.46 5.98 7.73
N TYR A 104 -11.00 6.61 8.81
CA TYR A 104 -11.35 7.99 9.18
C TYR A 104 -10.17 8.68 9.85
N THR A 105 -9.94 9.95 9.53
CA THR A 105 -8.82 10.74 10.08
C THR A 105 -9.30 12.05 10.71
N GLU A 106 -8.44 12.66 11.51
CA GLU A 106 -8.70 13.88 12.28
C GLU A 106 -9.14 15.04 11.38
N ASN A 107 -8.57 15.18 10.19
CA ASN A 107 -8.96 16.19 9.20
C ASN A 107 -10.27 15.86 8.47
N LYS A 108 -11.06 14.89 8.98
CA LYS A 108 -12.35 14.43 8.43
C LYS A 108 -12.25 13.71 7.08
N SER A 109 -11.07 13.26 6.68
CA SER A 109 -10.95 12.35 5.54
C SER A 109 -11.54 11.00 5.89
N TRP A 110 -12.25 10.40 4.94
CA TRP A 110 -12.72 9.03 5.07
C TRP A 110 -12.67 8.29 3.73
N MET A 111 -12.46 7.01 3.80
CA MET A 111 -12.51 6.13 2.64
C MET A 111 -13.11 4.78 3.03
N ALA A 112 -13.88 4.20 2.13
CA ALA A 112 -14.35 2.83 2.25
C ALA A 112 -14.10 2.09 0.94
N GLY A 113 -13.76 0.80 1.05
CA GLY A 113 -13.48 -0.02 -0.13
C GLY A 113 -13.51 -1.50 0.17
N ALA A 114 -13.41 -2.28 -0.90
CA ALA A 114 -13.28 -3.73 -0.83
C ALA A 114 -12.19 -4.20 -1.78
N PHE A 115 -11.57 -5.33 -1.44
CA PHE A 115 -10.51 -5.90 -2.25
C PHE A 115 -10.52 -7.43 -2.19
N ARG A 116 -9.98 -8.00 -3.25
CA ARG A 116 -9.71 -9.44 -3.32
C ARG A 116 -8.40 -9.68 -4.04
N SER A 117 -7.57 -10.54 -3.46
CA SER A 117 -6.35 -11.03 -4.11
C SER A 117 -6.22 -12.53 -3.90
N GLY A 118 -5.62 -13.21 -4.87
CA GLY A 118 -5.45 -14.66 -4.76
C GLY A 118 -4.75 -15.26 -5.96
N THR A 119 -4.81 -16.57 -6.03
CA THR A 119 -4.16 -17.35 -7.09
C THR A 119 -5.15 -18.30 -7.76
N LEU A 120 -5.37 -18.14 -9.06
CA LEU A 120 -6.04 -19.14 -9.87
C LEU A 120 -5.05 -20.28 -10.14
N ILE A 121 -5.09 -21.33 -9.32
CA ILE A 121 -4.07 -22.39 -9.27
C ILE A 121 -3.88 -23.07 -10.63
N LYS A 122 -4.99 -23.49 -11.26
CA LYS A 122 -4.95 -24.19 -12.58
C LYS A 122 -4.29 -23.36 -13.67
N SER A 123 -4.58 -22.06 -13.68
CA SER A 123 -4.07 -21.13 -14.68
C SER A 123 -2.73 -20.51 -14.29
N LYS A 124 -2.24 -20.73 -13.07
CA LYS A 124 -1.05 -20.07 -12.50
C LYS A 124 -1.13 -18.53 -12.61
N ILE A 125 -2.32 -17.96 -12.37
CA ILE A 125 -2.55 -16.51 -12.46
C ILE A 125 -2.73 -15.97 -11.04
N LEU A 126 -1.90 -14.98 -10.68
CA LEU A 126 -2.08 -14.13 -9.52
C LEU A 126 -3.04 -13.02 -9.91
N TYR A 127 -4.06 -12.77 -9.11
CA TYR A 127 -4.99 -11.67 -9.38
C TYR A 127 -5.15 -10.78 -8.16
N ARG A 128 -5.42 -9.51 -8.43
CA ARG A 128 -5.77 -8.50 -7.44
C ARG A 128 -6.87 -7.61 -8.02
N VAL A 129 -7.92 -7.38 -7.27
CA VAL A 129 -9.02 -6.48 -7.61
C VAL A 129 -9.34 -5.65 -6.39
N MET A 130 -9.52 -4.36 -6.55
CA MET A 130 -9.96 -3.46 -5.50
C MET A 130 -10.87 -2.37 -6.05
N ALA A 131 -11.82 -1.94 -5.24
CA ALA A 131 -12.69 -0.82 -5.52
C ALA A 131 -12.94 -0.04 -4.22
N GLY A 132 -13.08 1.26 -4.32
CA GLY A 132 -13.32 2.11 -3.17
C GLY A 132 -13.85 3.49 -3.54
N TYR A 133 -14.36 4.17 -2.54
CA TYR A 133 -14.78 5.56 -2.60
C TYR A 133 -14.30 6.29 -1.35
N GLY A 134 -13.90 7.54 -1.52
CA GLY A 134 -13.46 8.37 -0.40
C GLY A 134 -13.73 9.85 -0.61
N ASP A 135 -13.80 10.54 0.51
CA ASP A 135 -13.85 12.00 0.64
C ASP A 135 -12.66 12.41 1.49
N MET A 136 -11.61 12.91 0.85
CA MET A 136 -10.28 13.04 1.45
C MET A 136 -9.79 14.47 1.38
N ASN A 137 -9.40 15.03 2.51
CA ASN A 137 -8.73 16.32 2.61
C ASN A 137 -7.22 16.07 2.56
N LEU A 138 -6.60 16.45 1.45
CA LEU A 138 -5.18 16.18 1.17
C LEU A 138 -4.38 17.46 1.10
N SER A 139 -3.16 17.43 1.61
CA SER A 139 -2.22 18.53 1.52
C SER A 139 -1.31 18.39 0.31
N PHE A 140 -1.25 19.42 -0.51
CA PHE A 140 -0.35 19.56 -1.64
C PHE A 140 0.57 20.78 -1.47
N TYR A 141 1.70 20.78 -2.15
CA TYR A 141 2.73 21.80 -1.98
C TYR A 141 3.21 22.35 -3.33
N ALA A 142 3.46 23.64 -3.40
CA ALA A 142 3.86 24.30 -4.66
C ALA A 142 5.37 24.31 -4.95
N ASN A 143 6.15 23.47 -4.28
CA ASN A 143 7.62 23.53 -4.17
C ASN A 143 8.42 23.42 -5.47
N ASN A 144 7.86 22.89 -6.54
CA ASN A 144 8.60 22.62 -7.77
C ASN A 144 8.31 23.62 -8.89
N ARG A 145 7.68 24.78 -8.57
CA ARG A 145 7.37 25.80 -9.56
C ARG A 145 8.16 27.08 -9.29
N PRO A 146 8.90 27.60 -10.27
CA PRO A 146 9.56 28.90 -10.15
C PRO A 146 8.50 29.97 -9.81
N ASN A 147 8.83 30.85 -8.89
CA ASN A 147 8.01 31.99 -8.47
C ASN A 147 6.74 31.70 -7.61
N LEU A 148 6.55 30.46 -7.16
CA LEU A 148 5.53 30.20 -6.14
C LEU A 148 6.16 30.02 -4.75
N PRO A 149 5.59 30.61 -3.70
CA PRO A 149 6.07 30.37 -2.34
C PRO A 149 5.89 28.90 -1.98
N ASP A 150 6.72 28.43 -1.06
CA ASP A 150 6.55 27.11 -0.44
C ASP A 150 5.32 27.13 0.46
N GLN A 151 4.16 26.89 -0.12
CA GLN A 151 2.87 26.98 0.52
C GLN A 151 2.15 25.65 0.44
N GLU A 152 1.55 25.27 1.58
CA GLU A 152 0.62 24.16 1.68
C GLU A 152 -0.77 24.55 1.17
N PHE A 153 -1.36 23.70 0.35
CA PHE A 153 -2.72 23.82 -0.18
C PHE A 153 -3.54 22.63 0.25
N LYS A 154 -4.60 22.87 1.01
CA LYS A 154 -5.56 21.83 1.44
C LYS A 154 -6.67 21.71 0.41
N LEU A 155 -6.74 20.55 -0.24
CA LEU A 155 -7.70 20.25 -1.28
C LEU A 155 -8.57 19.08 -0.84
N ASN A 156 -9.88 19.18 -1.09
CA ASN A 156 -10.79 18.08 -0.81
C ASN A 156 -11.07 17.28 -2.07
N PHE A 157 -10.83 15.96 -2.01
CA PHE A 157 -11.01 15.00 -3.10
C PHE A 157 -12.16 14.06 -2.80
N LYS A 158 -13.18 14.04 -3.67
CA LYS A 158 -14.20 12.99 -3.71
C LYS A 158 -13.87 12.06 -4.86
N SER A 159 -13.40 10.86 -4.54
CA SER A 159 -12.82 9.98 -5.55
C SER A 159 -13.40 8.57 -5.49
N THR A 160 -13.69 8.02 -6.67
CA THR A 160 -13.97 6.60 -6.87
C THR A 160 -12.76 5.96 -7.51
N ILE A 161 -12.27 4.86 -6.95
CA ILE A 161 -11.14 4.10 -7.48
C ILE A 161 -11.55 2.66 -7.79
N PHE A 162 -11.07 2.16 -8.92
CA PHE A 162 -11.10 0.73 -9.25
C PHE A 162 -9.73 0.33 -9.80
N TYR A 163 -9.18 -0.77 -9.30
CA TYR A 163 -7.91 -1.30 -9.77
C TYR A 163 -8.00 -2.81 -9.93
N THR A 164 -7.42 -3.32 -10.99
CA THR A 164 -7.26 -4.77 -11.18
C THR A 164 -5.93 -5.11 -11.84
N GLN A 165 -5.36 -6.26 -11.45
CA GLN A 165 -4.09 -6.78 -11.96
C GLN A 165 -4.19 -8.30 -12.09
N TRP A 166 -3.68 -8.85 -13.20
CA TRP A 166 -3.72 -10.27 -13.54
C TRP A 166 -2.35 -10.71 -14.06
N LEU A 167 -1.56 -11.37 -13.20
CA LEU A 167 -0.19 -11.75 -13.54
C LEU A 167 -0.08 -13.26 -13.73
N LYS A 168 0.28 -13.70 -14.92
CA LYS A 168 0.61 -15.08 -15.23
C LYS A 168 1.99 -15.42 -14.68
N GLN A 169 2.08 -16.46 -13.85
CA GLN A 169 3.36 -17.02 -13.43
C GLN A 169 4.00 -17.81 -14.58
N PHE A 170 5.31 -17.62 -14.76
CA PHE A 170 6.10 -18.36 -15.75
C PHE A 170 6.53 -19.73 -15.19
N ASN A 171 7.32 -20.47 -15.97
CA ASN A 171 7.88 -21.76 -15.52
C ASN A 171 8.70 -21.61 -14.24
N ASN A 172 9.53 -20.57 -14.14
CA ASN A 172 10.07 -20.13 -12.87
C ASN A 172 9.00 -19.29 -12.13
N PRO A 173 8.38 -19.82 -11.07
CA PRO A 173 7.23 -19.19 -10.40
C PRO A 173 7.57 -17.92 -9.64
N LYS A 174 8.85 -17.53 -9.56
CA LYS A 174 9.28 -16.25 -9.02
C LYS A 174 8.99 -15.11 -9.99
N TRP A 175 8.88 -15.42 -11.29
CA TRP A 175 8.53 -14.46 -12.32
C TRP A 175 7.05 -14.51 -12.65
N SER A 176 6.44 -13.35 -12.77
CA SER A 176 5.08 -13.22 -13.28
C SER A 176 4.92 -11.89 -14.02
N ALA A 177 4.08 -11.90 -15.05
CA ALA A 177 3.76 -10.70 -15.81
C ALA A 177 2.33 -10.75 -16.33
N GLY A 178 1.76 -9.59 -16.62
CA GLY A 178 0.43 -9.50 -17.18
C GLY A 178 -0.19 -8.13 -17.12
N PRO A 179 -1.46 -8.01 -17.56
CA PRO A 179 -2.17 -6.75 -17.63
C PRO A 179 -2.60 -6.23 -16.27
N GLN A 180 -2.78 -4.90 -16.22
CA GLN A 180 -3.40 -4.19 -15.11
C GLN A 180 -4.24 -3.02 -15.63
N TYR A 181 -5.20 -2.60 -14.83
CA TYR A 181 -6.07 -1.50 -15.17
C TYR A 181 -6.38 -0.67 -13.93
N LEU A 182 -6.32 0.65 -14.07
CA LEU A 182 -6.67 1.62 -13.05
C LEU A 182 -7.74 2.57 -13.58
N PHE A 183 -8.80 2.72 -12.84
CA PHE A 183 -9.81 3.75 -13.03
C PHE A 183 -9.87 4.63 -11.79
N LEU A 184 -9.83 5.94 -12.00
CA LEU A 184 -9.97 6.94 -10.94
C LEU A 184 -10.88 8.05 -11.48
N ASN A 185 -12.02 8.27 -10.82
CA ASN A 185 -12.84 9.44 -11.05
C ASN A 185 -12.77 10.34 -9.83
N SER A 186 -12.34 11.57 -10.01
CA SER A 186 -12.12 12.52 -8.91
C SER A 186 -12.85 13.83 -9.15
N LYS A 187 -13.40 14.36 -8.05
CA LYS A 187 -13.90 15.73 -7.98
C LYS A 187 -13.15 16.45 -6.87
N ILE A 188 -12.49 17.55 -7.22
CA ILE A 188 -11.77 18.40 -6.29
C ILE A 188 -12.64 19.58 -5.86
N ASN A 189 -12.77 19.79 -4.57
CA ASN A 189 -13.35 20.99 -3.99
C ASN A 189 -12.21 21.86 -3.43
N LEU A 190 -12.33 23.16 -3.60
CA LEU A 190 -11.35 24.19 -3.23
C LEU A 190 -11.94 25.05 -2.09
N PRO A 191 -12.00 24.56 -0.83
CA PRO A 191 -12.77 25.21 0.23
C PRO A 191 -12.22 26.58 0.63
N ASP A 192 -10.90 26.79 0.51
CA ASP A 192 -10.20 27.96 1.02
C ASP A 192 -9.80 28.98 -0.07
N PHE A 193 -10.27 28.80 -1.31
CA PHE A 193 -9.83 29.59 -2.45
C PHE A 193 -10.99 30.09 -3.31
N ASN A 194 -10.97 31.41 -3.61
CA ASN A 194 -11.87 31.99 -4.60
C ASN A 194 -11.47 31.65 -6.06
N LEU A 195 -10.18 31.34 -6.27
CA LEU A 195 -9.61 30.92 -7.55
C LEU A 195 -8.78 29.65 -7.32
N PRO A 196 -8.75 28.71 -8.30
CA PRO A 196 -7.89 27.52 -8.18
C PRO A 196 -6.43 27.92 -8.01
N PRO A 197 -5.66 27.19 -7.18
CA PRO A 197 -4.20 27.38 -7.11
C PRO A 197 -3.57 27.29 -8.50
N PRO A 198 -2.47 28.02 -8.79
CA PRO A 198 -1.88 28.12 -10.13
C PRO A 198 -1.41 26.78 -10.74
N PHE A 199 -1.31 25.73 -9.92
CA PHE A 199 -0.93 24.39 -10.35
C PHE A 199 -2.13 23.48 -10.64
N VAL A 200 -3.36 23.93 -10.38
CA VAL A 200 -4.60 23.19 -10.63
C VAL A 200 -5.17 23.63 -11.98
N ASP A 201 -5.14 22.75 -12.96
CA ASP A 201 -5.82 22.98 -14.22
C ASP A 201 -7.35 22.91 -13.98
N PRO A 202 -8.19 23.76 -14.62
CA PRO A 202 -9.65 23.66 -14.51
C PRO A 202 -10.22 22.28 -14.80
N LYS A 203 -9.61 21.50 -15.69
CA LYS A 203 -10.00 20.10 -15.95
C LYS A 203 -9.67 19.15 -14.81
N ASP A 204 -8.73 19.47 -13.92
CA ASP A 204 -8.40 18.65 -12.74
C ASP A 204 -9.55 18.66 -11.72
N ILE A 205 -10.39 19.72 -11.70
CA ILE A 205 -11.50 19.87 -10.75
C ILE A 205 -12.51 18.73 -10.85
N LYS A 206 -12.77 18.25 -12.05
CA LYS A 206 -13.58 17.05 -12.29
C LYS A 206 -12.95 16.25 -13.41
N SER A 207 -12.36 15.14 -13.07
CA SER A 207 -11.54 14.37 -13.99
C SER A 207 -11.76 12.86 -13.85
N THR A 208 -11.66 12.21 -14.98
CA THR A 208 -11.66 10.76 -15.10
C THR A 208 -10.31 10.30 -15.64
N ILE A 209 -9.72 9.35 -14.97
CA ILE A 209 -8.47 8.72 -15.36
C ILE A 209 -8.75 7.24 -15.57
N SER A 210 -8.50 6.79 -16.77
CA SER A 210 -8.64 5.40 -17.19
C SER A 210 -7.30 4.96 -17.79
N GLN A 211 -6.61 4.05 -17.12
CA GLN A 211 -5.27 3.62 -17.49
C GLN A 211 -5.22 2.13 -17.71
N LEU A 212 -4.83 1.73 -18.89
CA LEU A 212 -4.43 0.35 -19.18
C LEU A 212 -2.93 0.21 -18.92
N GLY A 213 -2.52 -0.92 -18.38
CA GLY A 213 -1.12 -1.13 -18.06
C GLY A 213 -0.68 -2.58 -18.14
N ALA A 214 0.60 -2.76 -17.93
CA ALA A 214 1.24 -4.06 -17.79
C ALA A 214 2.21 -4.03 -16.61
N ALA A 215 2.35 -5.17 -15.94
CA ALA A 215 3.31 -5.34 -14.87
C ALA A 215 4.14 -6.59 -15.07
N ILE A 216 5.41 -6.52 -14.68
CA ILE A 216 6.30 -7.66 -14.54
C ILE A 216 6.93 -7.62 -13.15
N GLN A 217 6.97 -8.76 -12.48
CA GLN A 217 7.61 -8.88 -11.18
C GLN A 217 8.44 -10.15 -11.04
N PHE A 218 9.51 -10.02 -10.27
CA PHE A 218 10.29 -11.12 -9.73
C PHE A 218 10.23 -11.08 -8.21
N ASP A 219 9.79 -12.14 -7.55
CA ASP A 219 9.82 -12.25 -6.09
C ASP A 219 10.58 -13.49 -5.66
N GLY A 220 11.82 -13.28 -5.22
CA GLY A 220 12.73 -14.30 -4.70
C GLY A 220 12.95 -14.20 -3.20
N ARG A 221 12.14 -13.42 -2.47
CA ARG A 221 12.23 -13.29 -1.01
C ARG A 221 11.88 -14.60 -0.32
N ASP A 222 12.48 -14.85 0.83
CA ASP A 222 12.21 -16.02 1.66
C ASP A 222 10.89 -15.90 2.45
N ASN A 223 10.41 -14.68 2.65
CA ASN A 223 9.16 -14.38 3.34
C ASN A 223 8.52 -13.10 2.79
N ILE A 224 7.19 -13.08 2.71
CA ILE A 224 6.45 -11.92 2.20
C ILE A 224 6.28 -10.81 3.26
N PHE A 225 6.23 -11.14 4.56
CA PHE A 225 5.98 -10.18 5.63
C PHE A 225 7.26 -9.52 6.15
N THR A 226 8.20 -10.33 6.63
CA THR A 226 9.48 -9.82 7.15
C THR A 226 10.61 -10.66 6.56
N PRO A 227 11.09 -10.32 5.37
CA PRO A 227 12.17 -11.06 4.72
C PRO A 227 13.47 -10.98 5.50
N ASP A 228 14.23 -12.08 5.50
CA ASP A 228 15.60 -12.12 5.98
C ASP A 228 16.59 -12.09 4.81
N LYS A 229 16.14 -12.59 3.63
CA LYS A 229 16.97 -12.63 2.42
C LYS A 229 16.14 -12.66 1.15
N GLY A 230 16.79 -12.29 0.05
CA GLY A 230 16.23 -12.35 -1.28
C GLY A 230 15.88 -10.99 -1.86
N ILE A 231 15.41 -10.97 -3.09
CA ILE A 231 15.18 -9.76 -3.86
C ILE A 231 13.77 -9.81 -4.44
N ARG A 232 13.10 -8.67 -4.47
CA ARG A 232 11.89 -8.41 -5.25
C ARG A 232 12.18 -7.29 -6.24
N LEU A 233 11.88 -7.54 -7.50
CA LEU A 233 11.91 -6.56 -8.57
C LEU A 233 10.50 -6.40 -9.12
N GLN A 234 10.10 -5.18 -9.42
CA GLN A 234 8.81 -4.89 -10.04
C GLN A 234 8.95 -3.74 -11.03
N SER A 235 8.30 -3.87 -12.16
CA SER A 235 8.11 -2.82 -13.13
C SER A 235 6.63 -2.74 -13.49
N ASP A 236 6.06 -1.55 -13.38
CA ASP A 236 4.69 -1.26 -13.76
C ASP A 236 4.70 -0.17 -14.85
N PHE A 237 3.93 -0.40 -15.89
CA PHE A 237 3.66 0.55 -16.94
C PHE A 237 2.18 0.86 -16.98
N PHE A 238 1.80 2.13 -17.08
CA PHE A 238 0.43 2.59 -17.28
C PHE A 238 0.38 3.59 -18.42
N TRP A 239 -0.64 3.49 -19.22
CA TRP A 239 -0.97 4.39 -20.31
C TRP A 239 -2.42 4.84 -20.21
N SER A 240 -2.65 6.12 -20.27
CA SER A 240 -3.97 6.76 -20.31
C SER A 240 -4.14 7.53 -21.62
N ASP A 241 -5.30 7.43 -22.18
CA ASP A 241 -5.68 8.07 -23.43
C ASP A 241 -7.19 8.24 -23.47
N ASN A 242 -7.66 9.19 -24.30
CA ASN A 242 -9.08 9.44 -24.53
C ASN A 242 -9.83 8.23 -25.10
N ILE A 243 -9.17 7.36 -25.85
CA ILE A 243 -9.74 6.08 -26.34
C ILE A 243 -10.15 5.17 -25.17
N LEU A 244 -9.48 5.27 -24.04
CA LEU A 244 -9.79 4.54 -22.81
C LEU A 244 -10.84 5.26 -21.94
N GLY A 245 -11.32 6.44 -22.35
CA GLY A 245 -12.20 7.30 -21.56
C GLY A 245 -11.48 8.11 -20.49
N SER A 246 -10.18 8.36 -20.65
CA SER A 246 -9.40 9.24 -19.79
C SER A 246 -9.47 10.68 -20.28
N ASP A 247 -9.51 11.64 -19.35
CA ASP A 247 -9.41 13.07 -19.64
C ASP A 247 -7.97 13.51 -19.92
N TYR A 248 -6.98 12.61 -19.74
CA TYR A 248 -5.55 12.90 -19.86
C TYR A 248 -4.83 11.88 -20.74
N ASP A 249 -3.93 12.40 -21.58
CA ASP A 249 -3.01 11.60 -22.38
C ASP A 249 -1.65 11.60 -21.67
N ALA A 250 -1.32 10.48 -21.08
CA ALA A 250 -0.12 10.33 -20.29
C ALA A 250 0.34 8.87 -20.20
N TRP A 251 1.60 8.65 -19.94
CA TRP A 251 2.11 7.35 -19.50
C TRP A 251 2.94 7.48 -18.24
N ARG A 252 3.01 6.39 -17.49
CA ARG A 252 3.78 6.30 -16.25
C ARG A 252 4.49 4.95 -16.16
N VAL A 253 5.75 4.99 -15.76
CA VAL A 253 6.57 3.83 -15.46
C VAL A 253 7.00 3.90 -14.02
N ASN A 254 6.82 2.79 -13.28
CA ASN A 254 7.33 2.61 -11.93
C ASN A 254 8.31 1.45 -11.93
N LEU A 255 9.48 1.65 -11.36
CA LEU A 255 10.49 0.62 -11.16
C LEU A 255 10.77 0.50 -9.67
N SER A 256 10.78 -0.71 -9.14
CA SER A 256 11.09 -0.97 -7.73
C SER A 256 12.00 -2.17 -7.59
N ALA A 257 13.06 -2.01 -6.81
CA ALA A 257 13.96 -3.07 -6.41
C ALA A 257 14.12 -3.06 -4.90
N ILE A 258 13.81 -4.17 -4.24
CA ILE A 258 13.91 -4.35 -2.79
C ILE A 258 14.73 -5.59 -2.53
N GLY A 259 15.84 -5.45 -1.80
CA GLY A 259 16.71 -6.56 -1.45
C GLY A 259 16.93 -6.67 0.04
N PHE A 260 17.05 -7.91 0.53
CA PHE A 260 17.40 -8.23 1.92
C PHE A 260 18.58 -9.17 1.95
N TYR A 261 19.54 -8.92 2.84
CA TYR A 261 20.73 -9.72 2.99
C TYR A 261 21.09 -9.91 4.46
N PRO A 262 21.27 -11.16 4.93
CA PRO A 262 21.71 -11.45 6.30
C PRO A 262 23.20 -11.11 6.46
N LEU A 263 23.49 -9.99 7.13
CA LEU A 263 24.85 -9.58 7.46
C LEU A 263 25.43 -10.45 8.57
N SER A 264 24.58 -10.94 9.48
CA SER A 264 24.90 -11.94 10.48
C SER A 264 23.66 -12.75 10.88
N LYS A 265 23.78 -13.70 11.82
CA LYS A 265 22.63 -14.47 12.33
C LYS A 265 21.54 -13.59 12.99
N LYS A 266 21.90 -12.38 13.43
CA LYS A 266 21.00 -11.46 14.13
C LYS A 266 20.85 -10.10 13.43
N LEU A 267 21.60 -9.85 12.37
CA LEU A 267 21.60 -8.56 11.68
C LEU A 267 21.25 -8.75 10.21
N ILE A 268 20.15 -8.13 9.79
CA ILE A 268 19.65 -8.16 8.41
C ILE A 268 19.74 -6.75 7.83
N GLY A 269 20.42 -6.61 6.71
CA GLY A 269 20.43 -5.39 5.91
C GLY A 269 19.33 -5.43 4.85
N GLY A 270 18.70 -4.30 4.58
CA GLY A 270 17.75 -4.10 3.52
C GLY A 270 18.10 -2.87 2.68
N LEU A 271 17.84 -2.93 1.38
CA LEU A 271 17.96 -1.82 0.44
C LEU A 271 16.74 -1.77 -0.45
N ARG A 272 16.16 -0.57 -0.59
CA ARG A 272 15.09 -0.25 -1.53
C ARG A 272 15.55 0.84 -2.48
N ILE A 273 15.31 0.65 -3.77
CA ILE A 273 15.51 1.64 -4.83
C ILE A 273 14.22 1.69 -5.61
N GLU A 274 13.66 2.87 -5.77
CA GLU A 274 12.46 3.11 -6.58
C GLU A 274 12.70 4.27 -7.54
N GLY A 275 12.17 4.14 -8.74
CA GLY A 275 12.12 5.19 -9.74
C GLY A 275 10.72 5.25 -10.34
N GLU A 276 10.17 6.44 -10.44
CA GLU A 276 8.90 6.67 -11.09
C GLU A 276 9.04 7.80 -12.09
N GLN A 277 8.50 7.62 -13.28
CA GLN A 277 8.48 8.64 -14.32
C GLN A 277 7.12 8.71 -14.98
N ALA A 278 6.61 9.94 -15.14
CA ALA A 278 5.42 10.26 -15.90
C ALA A 278 5.78 11.18 -17.08
N SER A 279 5.08 11.01 -18.18
CA SER A 279 5.20 11.87 -19.36
C SER A 279 3.81 12.18 -19.92
N GLY A 280 3.73 13.15 -20.82
CA GLY A 280 2.46 13.74 -21.24
C GLY A 280 2.01 14.81 -20.25
N ASN A 281 0.70 14.93 -20.07
CA ASN A 281 0.09 15.94 -19.22
C ASN A 281 -0.77 15.28 -18.11
N PRO A 282 -0.16 14.50 -17.18
CA PRO A 282 -0.91 13.95 -16.06
C PRO A 282 -1.39 15.08 -15.14
N PRO A 283 -2.54 14.90 -14.45
CA PRO A 283 -2.98 15.87 -13.44
C PRO A 283 -1.96 15.93 -12.30
N PHE A 284 -1.89 17.08 -11.62
CA PHE A 284 -0.88 17.33 -10.58
C PHE A 284 -0.87 16.26 -9.47
N TYR A 285 -2.01 15.70 -9.12
CA TYR A 285 -2.16 14.70 -8.06
C TYR A 285 -1.73 13.28 -8.46
N LEU A 286 -1.39 13.06 -9.74
CA LEU A 286 -0.77 11.82 -10.24
C LEU A 286 0.70 11.98 -10.63
N LEU A 287 1.28 13.14 -10.40
CA LEU A 287 2.72 13.31 -10.59
C LEU A 287 3.51 12.40 -9.63
N PRO A 288 4.60 11.78 -10.09
CA PRO A 288 5.55 11.09 -9.25
C PRO A 288 5.94 11.89 -8.02
N GLY A 289 5.88 11.27 -6.85
CA GLY A 289 6.22 11.89 -5.59
C GLY A 289 7.27 11.12 -4.80
N ILE A 290 7.96 11.79 -3.89
CA ILE A 290 8.88 11.15 -2.97
C ILE A 290 8.09 10.37 -1.93
N ASN A 291 8.27 9.06 -1.93
CA ASN A 291 7.71 8.15 -0.94
C ASN A 291 8.83 7.60 -0.04
N LEU A 292 9.18 8.37 0.97
CA LEU A 292 10.22 8.06 1.94
C LEU A 292 9.66 8.28 3.35
N ARG A 293 9.99 7.41 4.31
CA ARG A 293 9.55 7.57 5.71
C ARG A 293 9.98 8.95 6.22
N GLY A 294 9.09 9.67 6.90
CA GLY A 294 9.34 11.02 7.40
C GLY A 294 9.08 12.14 6.40
N ILE A 295 8.66 11.80 5.18
CA ILE A 295 8.29 12.77 4.15
C ILE A 295 6.78 12.64 3.91
N PRO A 296 5.98 13.73 4.09
CA PRO A 296 4.55 13.70 3.78
C PRO A 296 4.31 13.37 2.30
N ALA A 297 3.28 12.57 2.02
CA ALA A 297 2.89 12.26 0.66
C ALA A 297 2.60 13.57 -0.12
N ALA A 298 2.96 13.58 -1.41
CA ALA A 298 2.83 14.75 -2.29
C ALA A 298 3.59 16.04 -1.86
N ARG A 299 4.49 15.94 -0.86
CA ARG A 299 5.32 17.09 -0.44
C ARG A 299 6.31 17.50 -1.54
N TYR A 300 6.97 16.53 -2.15
CA TYR A 300 7.92 16.72 -3.23
C TYR A 300 7.49 15.91 -4.43
N GLN A 301 7.07 16.59 -5.49
CA GLN A 301 6.58 15.97 -6.72
C GLN A 301 7.32 16.52 -7.95
N GLY A 302 7.39 15.72 -9.00
CA GLY A 302 7.92 16.09 -10.31
C GLY A 302 7.51 15.07 -11.37
N LYS A 303 7.90 15.25 -12.61
CA LYS A 303 7.69 14.26 -13.67
C LYS A 303 8.50 12.98 -13.42
N THR A 304 9.56 13.09 -12.64
CA THR A 304 10.41 11.95 -12.23
C THR A 304 10.65 12.01 -10.72
N SER A 305 10.59 10.88 -10.04
CA SER A 305 11.07 10.72 -8.67
C SER A 305 12.00 9.52 -8.56
N ILE A 306 13.05 9.66 -7.75
CA ILE A 306 14.02 8.60 -7.43
C ILE A 306 14.14 8.54 -5.92
N VAL A 307 14.01 7.35 -5.36
CA VAL A 307 14.08 7.10 -3.92
C VAL A 307 15.04 5.96 -3.65
N THR A 308 15.94 6.14 -2.69
CA THR A 308 16.81 5.08 -2.16
C THR A 308 16.69 5.07 -0.65
N GLU A 309 16.41 3.92 -0.07
CA GLU A 309 16.29 3.77 1.38
C GLU A 309 16.99 2.49 1.83
N ALA A 310 17.85 2.60 2.83
CA ALA A 310 18.51 1.47 3.48
C ALA A 310 17.96 1.26 4.88
N GLU A 311 17.88 0.01 5.33
CA GLU A 311 17.49 -0.32 6.70
C GLU A 311 18.34 -1.44 7.28
N LEU A 312 18.51 -1.42 8.58
CA LEU A 312 19.14 -2.47 9.37
C LEU A 312 18.15 -2.96 10.42
N ARG A 313 17.92 -4.26 10.46
CA ARG A 313 17.16 -4.94 11.51
C ARG A 313 18.13 -5.74 12.37
N TRP A 314 18.18 -5.42 13.63
CA TRP A 314 18.98 -6.16 14.62
C TRP A 314 18.07 -6.91 15.59
N ASP A 315 18.07 -8.25 15.52
CA ASP A 315 17.31 -9.14 16.41
C ASP A 315 18.06 -9.23 17.76
N VAL A 316 17.76 -8.28 18.66
CA VAL A 316 18.54 -8.05 19.91
C VAL A 316 18.26 -9.09 20.97
N TYR A 317 16.97 -9.40 21.21
CA TYR A 317 16.59 -10.28 22.30
C TYR A 317 15.29 -11.03 21.97
N ARG A 318 15.33 -12.37 22.01
CA ARG A 318 14.16 -13.24 21.73
C ARG A 318 13.37 -12.77 20.50
N ARG A 319 12.19 -12.17 20.74
CA ARG A 319 11.25 -11.71 19.70
C ARG A 319 11.38 -10.23 19.35
N TRP A 320 12.26 -9.51 20.05
CA TRP A 320 12.45 -8.08 19.87
C TRP A 320 13.59 -7.78 18.91
N SER A 321 13.32 -6.87 18.00
CA SER A 321 14.28 -6.34 17.04
C SER A 321 14.30 -4.82 17.11
N LEU A 322 15.47 -4.23 16.95
CA LEU A 322 15.65 -2.80 16.71
C LEU A 322 15.83 -2.55 15.22
N MET A 323 15.35 -1.40 14.78
CA MET A 323 15.46 -0.93 13.41
C MET A 323 16.24 0.37 13.36
N GLY A 324 17.13 0.51 12.38
CA GLY A 324 17.73 1.78 12.00
C GLY A 324 17.60 1.93 10.49
N TYR A 325 17.27 3.11 9.98
CA TYR A 325 17.09 3.33 8.55
C TYR A 325 17.40 4.76 8.15
N GLY A 326 17.71 4.93 6.88
CA GLY A 326 17.89 6.23 6.27
C GLY A 326 17.75 6.17 4.76
N GLY A 327 17.37 7.28 4.16
CA GLY A 327 17.13 7.35 2.73
C GLY A 327 17.38 8.73 2.16
N LEU A 328 17.57 8.72 0.84
CA LEU A 328 17.77 9.89 0.01
C LEU A 328 16.79 9.82 -1.16
N ALA A 329 16.27 10.97 -1.56
CA ALA A 329 15.34 11.04 -2.67
C ALA A 329 15.44 12.37 -3.41
N SER A 330 15.04 12.36 -4.68
CA SER A 330 14.92 13.55 -5.52
C SER A 330 13.68 13.46 -6.38
N ALA A 331 12.99 14.60 -6.58
CA ALA A 331 11.89 14.73 -7.51
C ALA A 331 12.13 15.95 -8.40
N PHE A 332 12.05 15.78 -9.72
CA PHE A 332 12.38 16.79 -10.71
C PHE A 332 11.52 16.66 -11.97
N ASN A 333 11.48 17.72 -12.77
CA ASN A 333 10.73 17.71 -14.03
C ASN A 333 11.61 17.34 -15.22
N ASP A 334 12.85 17.79 -15.24
CA ASP A 334 13.79 17.62 -16.34
C ASP A 334 15.07 16.96 -15.82
N TRP A 335 15.66 16.09 -16.61
CA TRP A 335 16.82 15.27 -16.21
C TRP A 335 18.09 16.07 -15.94
N ASP A 336 18.23 17.27 -16.51
CA ASP A 336 19.32 18.20 -16.19
C ASP A 336 19.21 18.75 -14.75
N GLN A 337 18.02 18.70 -14.16
CA GLN A 337 17.76 19.08 -12.78
C GLN A 337 17.95 17.91 -11.81
N ALA A 338 18.20 16.70 -12.32
CA ALA A 338 18.44 15.53 -11.49
C ALA A 338 19.61 15.80 -10.54
N PHE A 339 19.35 15.76 -9.24
CA PHE A 339 20.34 16.09 -8.21
C PHE A 339 20.85 17.53 -8.17
N ALA A 340 20.42 18.43 -9.06
CA ALA A 340 20.71 19.87 -8.98
C ALA A 340 19.91 20.57 -7.88
N LYS A 341 18.75 20.04 -7.52
CA LYS A 341 17.95 20.47 -6.36
C LYS A 341 18.43 19.80 -5.09
N PRO A 342 18.16 20.38 -3.91
CA PRO A 342 18.49 19.73 -2.65
C PRO A 342 17.93 18.31 -2.60
N VAL A 343 18.80 17.33 -2.38
CA VAL A 343 18.40 15.95 -2.16
C VAL A 343 17.62 15.89 -0.86
N VAL A 344 16.42 15.36 -0.92
CA VAL A 344 15.58 15.15 0.26
C VAL A 344 16.11 13.94 1.00
N TYR A 345 16.32 14.08 2.30
CA TYR A 345 16.81 13.00 3.14
C TYR A 345 15.83 12.68 4.27
N SER A 346 15.93 11.47 4.77
CA SER A 346 15.22 11.04 5.96
C SER A 346 16.04 9.99 6.70
N TYR A 347 15.87 9.93 8.00
CA TYR A 347 16.45 8.89 8.85
C TYR A 347 15.55 8.61 10.03
N GLY A 348 15.77 7.46 10.66
CA GLY A 348 14.95 7.10 11.78
C GLY A 348 15.34 5.78 12.43
N THR A 349 14.57 5.44 13.43
CA THR A 349 14.72 4.21 14.20
C THR A 349 13.35 3.62 14.54
N GLY A 350 13.35 2.39 14.98
CA GLY A 350 12.13 1.74 15.39
C GLY A 350 12.40 0.44 16.15
N PHE A 351 11.33 -0.21 16.51
CA PHE A 351 11.40 -1.55 17.09
C PHE A 351 10.34 -2.47 16.46
N ARG A 352 10.59 -3.77 16.54
CA ARG A 352 9.65 -4.80 16.10
C ARG A 352 9.54 -5.88 17.15
N TYR A 353 8.34 -6.42 17.29
CA TYR A 353 8.05 -7.65 18.01
C TYR A 353 7.63 -8.74 17.04
N LEU A 354 8.17 -9.95 17.15
CA LEU A 354 7.78 -11.10 16.32
C LEU A 354 6.43 -11.63 16.80
N LEU A 355 5.37 -11.09 16.19
CA LEU A 355 3.97 -11.29 16.57
C LEU A 355 3.45 -12.68 16.22
N ALA A 356 3.90 -13.24 15.09
CA ALA A 356 3.52 -14.58 14.63
C ALA A 356 4.76 -15.27 14.03
N ARG A 357 5.39 -16.13 14.84
CA ARG A 357 6.66 -16.79 14.48
C ARG A 357 6.55 -17.68 13.26
N LYS A 358 5.48 -18.46 13.13
CA LYS A 358 5.27 -19.38 12.00
C LYS A 358 5.13 -18.64 10.65
N PHE A 359 4.82 -17.35 10.68
CA PHE A 359 4.69 -16.50 9.50
C PHE A 359 5.85 -15.50 9.36
N LYS A 360 6.76 -15.46 10.32
CA LYS A 360 7.77 -14.40 10.46
C LYS A 360 7.14 -12.99 10.46
N LEU A 361 5.90 -12.85 10.93
CA LEU A 361 5.22 -11.57 10.98
C LEU A 361 5.69 -10.78 12.21
N ARG A 362 6.27 -9.63 11.97
CA ARG A 362 6.65 -8.66 12.99
C ARG A 362 5.70 -7.46 12.97
N MET A 363 5.50 -6.85 14.12
CA MET A 363 4.76 -5.60 14.29
C MET A 363 5.59 -4.65 15.14
N GLY A 364 5.50 -3.36 14.91
CA GLY A 364 6.20 -2.38 15.74
C GLY A 364 5.93 -0.95 15.35
N VAL A 365 6.80 -0.06 15.81
CA VAL A 365 6.70 1.38 15.60
C VAL A 365 8.00 1.89 15.00
N ASP A 366 7.89 2.74 14.00
CA ASP A 366 8.98 3.53 13.43
C ASP A 366 8.78 5.01 13.78
N VAL A 367 9.88 5.70 14.03
CA VAL A 367 9.96 7.14 14.20
C VAL A 367 10.96 7.66 13.18
N ALA A 368 10.51 8.49 12.26
CA ALA A 368 11.32 9.05 11.19
C ALA A 368 11.41 10.56 11.29
N LYS A 369 12.56 11.13 10.93
CA LYS A 369 12.77 12.56 10.76
C LYS A 369 13.06 12.84 9.29
N GLY A 370 12.20 13.65 8.68
CA GLY A 370 12.44 14.29 7.39
C GLY A 370 13.03 15.70 7.56
N PRO A 371 13.17 16.48 6.47
CA PRO A 371 13.64 17.85 6.56
C PRO A 371 12.75 18.75 7.41
N GLU A 372 11.42 18.58 7.34
CA GLU A 372 10.45 19.42 8.04
C GLU A 372 10.10 18.85 9.41
N ASP A 373 9.49 17.65 9.45
CA ASP A 373 8.81 17.13 10.62
C ASP A 373 9.23 15.73 11.03
N TRP A 374 8.76 15.32 12.19
CA TRP A 374 8.78 13.94 12.67
C TRP A 374 7.52 13.21 12.20
N ALA A 375 7.67 11.95 11.82
CA ALA A 375 6.58 11.07 11.49
C ALA A 375 6.67 9.76 12.28
N TYR A 376 5.51 9.19 12.62
CA TYR A 376 5.39 7.96 13.38
C TYR A 376 4.60 6.96 12.56
N TYR A 377 5.04 5.70 12.54
CA TYR A 377 4.38 4.65 11.77
C TYR A 377 4.18 3.41 12.62
N ILE A 378 2.98 2.85 12.58
CA ILE A 378 2.76 1.49 13.06
C ILE A 378 2.94 0.56 11.88
N VAL A 379 3.88 -0.37 12.00
CA VAL A 379 4.32 -1.21 10.89
C VAL A 379 3.99 -2.67 11.18
N PHE A 380 3.34 -3.32 10.23
CA PHE A 380 3.14 -4.76 10.20
C PHE A 380 4.01 -5.36 9.09
N GLY A 381 4.96 -6.20 9.46
CA GLY A 381 5.93 -6.75 8.54
C GLY A 381 7.08 -5.77 8.23
N SER A 382 7.49 -5.71 6.96
CA SER A 382 8.41 -4.70 6.45
C SER A 382 7.62 -3.46 6.02
N ASN A 383 8.17 -2.27 6.24
CA ASN A 383 7.57 -1.01 5.77
C ASN A 383 7.53 -0.88 4.23
N TRP A 384 8.27 -1.74 3.55
CA TRP A 384 8.33 -1.81 2.08
C TRP A 384 7.36 -2.86 1.47
N LEU A 385 6.39 -3.35 2.27
CA LEU A 385 5.29 -4.17 1.77
C LEU A 385 4.31 -3.28 0.98
N ARG A 386 4.26 -3.49 -0.30
CA ARG A 386 3.29 -2.88 -1.22
C ARG A 386 2.67 -3.93 -2.11
#